data_48200cc2c40c1dc692234a22452e9952
#
_entry.id   48200cc2c40c1dc692234a22452e9952
#
_cell.length_a   1.000
_cell.length_b   1.000
_cell.length_c   1.000
_cell.angle_alpha   90.00
_cell.angle_beta   90.00
_cell.angle_gamma   90.00
#
_symmetry.space_group_name_H-M   'P 1'
#
loop_
_entity.id
_entity.type
_entity.pdbx_description
1 polymer ?
#
loop_
_entity_poly.entity_id
_entity_poly.type
_entity_poly.pdbx_seq_one_letter_code
_entity_poly.pdbx_strand_id
1 'polypeptide(L)'
;MLIITQTALELGFLYAPVALALFLSYRILDIADLTTDGCFVLGAAVSVSLTAVGHPFLAIPAAMLAGACAGLVTAFLQTNLGVPSILAGIVTNTGLYTVNLMAMGWKANQSLLGSDTVFTLLRDAGIGGTWYELLLAVIVTGLAAVLLRTFLGTHLGLSLRATGDNPDMVRASSLNPAFTISVGLCLANAMTGLAGAMVGQYQKTVDINSGTGIVVIGLACLIIGETVLGRRSMTRGVLAALVGSLIYRFIYAVVFYTKIVPVECLKLLTAIIVALAIAAPSIQRWAAFQRRKAAAKGKGGN
;
A
#
# COMPACT_ATOMS: atom_id res chain seq x y z
N MET A 1 -5.90 -26.90 0.05
CA MET A 1 -4.70 -26.22 -0.51
C MET A 1 -5.07 -25.23 -1.62
N LEU A 2 -5.75 -25.63 -2.69
CA LEU A 2 -6.13 -24.74 -3.82
C LEU A 2 -6.88 -23.48 -3.37
N ILE A 3 -7.88 -23.59 -2.51
CA ILE A 3 -8.67 -22.43 -2.03
C ILE A 3 -7.78 -21.44 -1.26
N ILE A 4 -6.86 -21.93 -0.46
CA ILE A 4 -5.97 -21.08 0.35
C ILE A 4 -4.99 -20.31 -0.54
N THR A 5 -4.42 -20.98 -1.53
CA THR A 5 -3.52 -20.31 -2.49
C THR A 5 -4.28 -19.29 -3.33
N GLN A 6 -5.52 -19.58 -3.70
CA GLN A 6 -6.39 -18.63 -4.42
C GLN A 6 -6.66 -17.39 -3.58
N THR A 7 -7.18 -17.53 -2.36
CA THR A 7 -7.45 -16.38 -1.45
C THR A 7 -6.18 -15.59 -1.11
N ALA A 8 -5.04 -16.27 -0.96
CA ALA A 8 -3.76 -15.59 -0.73
C ALA A 8 -3.34 -14.71 -1.92
N LEU A 9 -3.55 -15.20 -3.15
CA LEU A 9 -3.28 -14.43 -4.37
C LEU A 9 -4.26 -13.26 -4.53
N GLU A 10 -5.54 -13.48 -4.32
CA GLU A 10 -6.57 -12.42 -4.37
C GLU A 10 -6.25 -11.30 -3.40
N LEU A 11 -6.05 -11.60 -2.13
CA LEU A 11 -5.66 -10.61 -1.12
C LEU A 11 -4.29 -9.99 -1.43
N GLY A 12 -3.35 -10.77 -1.98
CA GLY A 12 -2.04 -10.28 -2.39
C GLY A 12 -2.15 -9.15 -3.43
N PHE A 13 -2.97 -9.33 -4.45
CA PHE A 13 -3.21 -8.30 -5.47
C PHE A 13 -4.05 -7.14 -4.93
N LEU A 14 -5.08 -7.40 -4.10
CA LEU A 14 -5.93 -6.35 -3.53
C LEU A 14 -5.15 -5.38 -2.60
N TYR A 15 -4.15 -5.87 -1.87
CA TYR A 15 -3.30 -5.04 -1.02
C TYR A 15 -2.05 -4.48 -1.74
N ALA A 16 -1.72 -4.97 -2.92
CA ALA A 16 -0.56 -4.50 -3.67
C ALA A 16 -0.60 -2.99 -4.00
N PRO A 17 -1.75 -2.32 -4.26
CA PRO A 17 -1.77 -0.87 -4.43
C PRO A 17 -1.30 -0.10 -3.19
N VAL A 18 -1.44 -0.64 -1.96
CA VAL A 18 -0.82 -0.03 -0.76
C VAL A 18 0.70 -0.09 -0.84
N ALA A 19 1.25 -1.23 -1.25
CA ALA A 19 2.71 -1.36 -1.42
C ALA A 19 3.24 -0.42 -2.52
N LEU A 20 2.46 -0.19 -3.60
CA LEU A 20 2.76 0.80 -4.64
C LEU A 20 2.67 2.23 -4.13
N ALA A 21 1.69 2.54 -3.27
CA ALA A 21 1.55 3.83 -2.61
C ALA A 21 2.77 4.15 -1.76
N LEU A 22 3.20 3.20 -0.95
CA LEU A 22 4.38 3.34 -0.09
C LEU A 22 5.69 3.29 -0.88
N PHE A 23 5.75 2.59 -2.02
CA PHE A 23 6.86 2.73 -2.95
C PHE A 23 7.00 4.18 -3.42
N LEU A 24 5.88 4.86 -3.73
CA LEU A 24 5.88 6.25 -4.16
C LEU A 24 6.23 7.22 -3.02
N SER A 25 5.58 7.12 -1.86
CA SER A 25 5.79 8.05 -0.74
C SER A 25 7.12 7.79 -0.02
N TYR A 26 7.38 6.57 0.38
CA TYR A 26 8.55 6.23 1.20
C TYR A 26 9.83 6.04 0.38
N ARG A 27 9.74 5.41 -0.83
CA ARG A 27 10.94 5.08 -1.62
C ARG A 27 11.33 6.15 -2.61
N ILE A 28 10.35 6.82 -3.23
CA ILE A 28 10.59 7.84 -4.27
C ILE A 28 10.68 9.23 -3.67
N LEU A 29 9.76 9.61 -2.79
CA LEU A 29 9.73 10.93 -2.15
C LEU A 29 10.57 11.02 -0.87
N ASP A 30 10.96 9.88 -0.29
CA ASP A 30 11.62 9.79 1.03
C ASP A 30 10.78 10.41 2.16
N ILE A 31 9.45 10.27 2.06
CA ILE A 31 8.47 10.80 3.02
C ILE A 31 7.78 9.64 3.73
N ALA A 32 7.88 9.63 5.08
CA ALA A 32 7.12 8.71 5.92
C ALA A 32 5.67 9.22 6.05
N ASP A 33 4.78 8.69 5.21
CA ASP A 33 3.35 9.05 5.20
C ASP A 33 2.53 8.11 6.08
N LEU A 34 2.16 8.57 7.27
CA LEU A 34 1.30 7.83 8.20
C LEU A 34 -0.20 8.07 7.95
N THR A 35 -0.57 8.87 6.97
CA THR A 35 -1.96 9.09 6.54
C THR A 35 -2.55 7.82 5.90
N THR A 36 -1.70 6.96 5.38
CA THR A 36 -2.05 5.73 4.67
C THR A 36 -3.03 4.85 5.45
N ASP A 37 -2.88 4.69 6.78
CA ASP A 37 -3.78 3.90 7.63
C ASP A 37 -5.22 4.42 7.56
N GLY A 38 -5.42 5.71 7.82
CA GLY A 38 -6.74 6.36 7.77
C GLY A 38 -7.30 6.45 6.35
N CYS A 39 -6.42 6.64 5.37
CA CYS A 39 -6.79 6.75 3.96
C CYS A 39 -7.27 5.41 3.39
N PHE A 40 -6.72 4.28 3.84
CA PHE A 40 -7.21 2.96 3.49
C PHE A 40 -8.65 2.76 3.97
N VAL A 41 -8.94 3.11 5.23
CA VAL A 41 -10.30 3.05 5.79
C VAL A 41 -11.22 4.01 5.06
N LEU A 42 -10.77 5.23 4.72
CA LEU A 42 -11.54 6.20 3.95
C LEU A 42 -11.96 5.63 2.60
N GLY A 43 -11.02 5.02 1.87
CA GLY A 43 -11.29 4.37 0.60
C GLY A 43 -12.32 3.24 0.74
N ALA A 44 -12.18 2.39 1.77
CA ALA A 44 -13.12 1.32 2.06
C ALA A 44 -14.50 1.88 2.45
N ALA A 45 -14.57 2.89 3.33
CA ALA A 45 -15.81 3.51 3.80
C ALA A 45 -16.59 4.16 2.66
N VAL A 46 -15.93 4.98 1.83
CA VAL A 46 -16.55 5.64 0.67
C VAL A 46 -17.04 4.58 -0.33
N SER A 47 -16.22 3.55 -0.58
CA SER A 47 -16.58 2.50 -1.52
C SER A 47 -17.78 1.68 -1.03
N VAL A 48 -17.77 1.25 0.23
CA VAL A 48 -18.87 0.47 0.82
C VAL A 48 -20.15 1.31 0.86
N SER A 49 -20.08 2.58 1.23
CA SER A 49 -21.25 3.46 1.30
C SER A 49 -21.88 3.71 -0.08
N LEU A 50 -21.08 3.98 -1.11
CA LEU A 50 -21.58 4.16 -2.48
C LEU A 50 -22.12 2.87 -3.09
N THR A 51 -21.48 1.73 -2.79
CA THR A 51 -21.95 0.42 -3.22
C THR A 51 -23.28 0.07 -2.56
N ALA A 52 -23.50 0.43 -1.29
CA ALA A 52 -24.79 0.26 -0.61
C ALA A 52 -25.93 1.06 -1.25
N VAL A 53 -25.62 2.18 -1.91
CA VAL A 53 -26.58 2.99 -2.68
C VAL A 53 -26.78 2.46 -4.12
N GLY A 54 -26.07 1.40 -4.52
CA GLY A 54 -26.24 0.77 -5.85
C GLY A 54 -25.28 1.26 -6.93
N HIS A 55 -24.19 1.94 -6.57
CA HIS A 55 -23.20 2.44 -7.53
C HIS A 55 -21.78 1.87 -7.30
N PRO A 56 -21.59 0.52 -7.45
CA PRO A 56 -20.31 -0.12 -7.12
C PRO A 56 -19.14 0.31 -8.02
N PHE A 57 -19.38 0.62 -9.30
CA PHE A 57 -18.32 1.07 -10.22
C PHE A 57 -17.88 2.51 -9.93
N LEU A 58 -18.80 3.42 -9.58
CA LEU A 58 -18.46 4.79 -9.20
C LEU A 58 -17.77 4.86 -7.84
N ALA A 59 -17.96 3.86 -7.02
CA ALA A 59 -17.35 3.76 -5.69
C ALA A 59 -15.81 3.73 -5.74
N ILE A 60 -15.21 3.08 -6.75
CA ILE A 60 -13.77 2.96 -6.90
C ILE A 60 -13.10 4.31 -7.18
N PRO A 61 -13.46 5.04 -8.26
CA PRO A 61 -12.86 6.36 -8.50
C PRO A 61 -13.18 7.39 -7.41
N ALA A 62 -14.37 7.31 -6.79
CA ALA A 62 -14.70 8.18 -5.67
C ALA A 62 -13.80 7.95 -4.46
N ALA A 63 -13.49 6.69 -4.14
CA ALA A 63 -12.55 6.33 -3.08
C ALA A 63 -11.11 6.80 -3.39
N MET A 64 -10.67 6.70 -4.66
CA MET A 64 -9.38 7.24 -5.08
C MET A 64 -9.31 8.75 -4.92
N LEU A 65 -10.37 9.48 -5.29
CA LEU A 65 -10.44 10.92 -5.12
C LEU A 65 -10.46 11.33 -3.64
N ALA A 66 -11.22 10.62 -2.81
CA ALA A 66 -11.23 10.85 -1.37
C ALA A 66 -9.83 10.64 -0.76
N GLY A 67 -9.13 9.58 -1.18
CA GLY A 67 -7.75 9.34 -0.81
C GLY A 67 -6.80 10.45 -1.27
N ALA A 68 -6.93 10.91 -2.52
CA ALA A 68 -6.14 12.03 -3.04
C ALA A 68 -6.37 13.32 -2.23
N CYS A 69 -7.62 13.61 -1.86
CA CYS A 69 -7.95 14.77 -1.01
C CYS A 69 -7.29 14.66 0.38
N ALA A 70 -7.30 13.47 0.99
CA ALA A 70 -6.60 13.24 2.26
C ALA A 70 -5.09 13.46 2.11
N GLY A 71 -4.49 12.96 1.02
CA GLY A 71 -3.08 13.21 0.68
C GLY A 71 -2.76 14.69 0.45
N LEU A 72 -3.69 15.46 -0.15
CA LEU A 72 -3.56 16.93 -0.28
C LEU A 72 -3.51 17.63 1.08
N VAL A 73 -4.36 17.22 2.03
CA VAL A 73 -4.35 17.80 3.38
C VAL A 73 -3.00 17.58 4.05
N THR A 74 -2.47 16.34 4.00
CA THR A 74 -1.16 16.02 4.55
C THR A 74 -0.04 16.83 3.87
N ALA A 75 -0.09 16.91 2.54
CA ALA A 75 0.87 17.68 1.76
C ALA A 75 0.82 19.18 2.11
N PHE A 76 -0.38 19.74 2.28
CA PHE A 76 -0.56 21.14 2.69
C PHE A 76 0.05 21.42 4.05
N LEU A 77 -0.19 20.56 5.05
CA LEU A 77 0.40 20.68 6.37
C LEU A 77 1.94 20.65 6.31
N GLN A 78 2.48 19.76 5.47
CA GLN A 78 3.92 19.58 5.34
C GLN A 78 4.59 20.70 4.56
N THR A 79 4.03 21.10 3.42
CA THR A 79 4.70 22.03 2.48
C THR A 79 4.41 23.49 2.76
N ASN A 80 3.20 23.84 3.20
CA ASN A 80 2.76 25.22 3.43
C ASN A 80 2.93 25.63 4.89
N LEU A 81 2.67 24.73 5.83
CA LEU A 81 2.80 25.02 7.26
C LEU A 81 4.12 24.54 7.87
N GLY A 82 4.96 23.85 7.08
CA GLY A 82 6.29 23.39 7.53
C GLY A 82 6.24 22.30 8.62
N VAL A 83 5.13 21.60 8.76
CA VAL A 83 4.97 20.52 9.73
C VAL A 83 5.82 19.31 9.30
N PRO A 84 6.60 18.68 10.20
CA PRO A 84 7.33 17.46 9.90
C PRO A 84 6.42 16.37 9.33
N SER A 85 6.88 15.62 8.33
CA SER A 85 6.07 14.65 7.57
C SER A 85 5.34 13.64 8.46
N ILE A 86 6.04 13.08 9.44
CA ILE A 86 5.47 12.11 10.39
C ILE A 86 4.32 12.75 11.18
N LEU A 87 4.51 13.97 11.68
CA LEU A 87 3.51 14.68 12.46
C LEU A 87 2.31 15.08 11.60
N ALA A 88 2.53 15.57 10.38
CA ALA A 88 1.47 15.87 9.42
C ALA A 88 0.61 14.63 9.13
N GLY A 89 1.25 13.47 8.90
CA GLY A 89 0.56 12.20 8.71
C GLY A 89 -0.27 11.76 9.92
N ILE A 90 0.27 11.88 11.14
CA ILE A 90 -0.45 11.52 12.37
C ILE A 90 -1.68 12.43 12.57
N VAL A 91 -1.53 13.74 12.39
CA VAL A 91 -2.62 14.71 12.55
C VAL A 91 -3.72 14.43 11.53
N THR A 92 -3.36 14.25 10.25
CA THR A 92 -4.34 13.92 9.20
C THR A 92 -5.03 12.58 9.48
N ASN A 93 -4.28 11.54 9.87
CA ASN A 93 -4.83 10.22 10.21
C ASN A 93 -5.84 10.31 11.37
N THR A 94 -5.53 11.11 12.39
CA THR A 94 -6.45 11.35 13.52
C THR A 94 -7.73 12.04 13.06
N GLY A 95 -7.62 13.05 12.20
CA GLY A 95 -8.78 13.73 11.59
C GLY A 95 -9.62 12.79 10.72
N LEU A 96 -8.96 11.93 9.94
CA LEU A 96 -9.60 10.95 9.07
C LEU A 96 -10.46 9.95 9.84
N TYR A 97 -10.17 9.66 11.10
CA TYR A 97 -11.01 8.79 11.93
C TYR A 97 -12.47 9.28 11.97
N THR A 98 -12.67 10.57 12.20
CA THR A 98 -14.03 11.17 12.21
C THR A 98 -14.64 11.22 10.81
N VAL A 99 -13.84 11.56 9.79
CA VAL A 99 -14.31 11.57 8.38
C VAL A 99 -14.75 10.17 7.95
N ASN A 100 -14.02 9.14 8.34
CA ASN A 100 -14.37 7.74 8.09
C ASN A 100 -15.68 7.36 8.76
N LEU A 101 -15.89 7.74 10.04
CA LEU A 101 -17.18 7.54 10.72
C LEU A 101 -18.33 8.24 10.03
N MET A 102 -18.13 9.48 9.56
CA MET A 102 -19.14 10.22 8.77
C MET A 102 -19.47 9.48 7.46
N ALA A 103 -18.45 9.02 6.73
CA ALA A 103 -18.64 8.25 5.48
C ALA A 103 -19.38 6.92 5.72
N MET A 104 -19.20 6.30 6.89
CA MET A 104 -19.89 5.07 7.32
C MET A 104 -21.26 5.32 8.00
N GLY A 105 -21.77 6.55 7.97
CA GLY A 105 -23.05 6.89 8.62
C GLY A 105 -23.03 6.78 10.14
N TRP A 106 -21.90 7.18 10.78
CA TRP A 106 -21.67 7.15 12.24
C TRP A 106 -21.68 5.73 12.84
N LYS A 107 -21.36 4.72 12.04
CA LYS A 107 -21.23 3.33 12.50
C LYS A 107 -19.76 2.91 12.48
N ALA A 108 -19.31 2.20 13.50
CA ALA A 108 -17.94 1.68 13.55
C ALA A 108 -17.71 0.52 12.56
N ASN A 109 -18.76 -0.15 12.14
CA ASN A 109 -18.74 -1.22 11.16
C ASN A 109 -19.94 -1.06 10.21
N GLN A 110 -19.68 -1.23 8.90
CA GLN A 110 -20.70 -1.20 7.85
C GLN A 110 -20.59 -2.45 6.98
N SER A 111 -21.71 -3.12 6.72
CA SER A 111 -21.77 -4.35 5.92
C SER A 111 -22.54 -4.10 4.62
N LEU A 112 -22.11 -4.77 3.54
CA LEU A 112 -22.74 -4.81 2.20
C LEU A 112 -23.59 -6.09 2.00
N LEU A 113 -24.08 -6.71 3.09
CA LEU A 113 -24.94 -7.87 2.96
C LEU A 113 -26.19 -7.49 2.15
N GLY A 114 -26.39 -8.18 1.01
CA GLY A 114 -27.52 -7.93 0.11
C GLY A 114 -27.29 -6.85 -0.96
N SER A 115 -26.12 -6.21 -1.02
CA SER A 115 -25.76 -5.26 -2.08
C SER A 115 -24.84 -5.88 -3.11
N ASP A 116 -25.00 -5.49 -4.38
CA ASP A 116 -24.18 -5.96 -5.48
C ASP A 116 -22.86 -5.17 -5.50
N THR A 117 -21.76 -5.90 -5.37
CA THR A 117 -20.40 -5.37 -5.51
C THR A 117 -19.91 -5.55 -6.95
N VAL A 118 -18.81 -4.89 -7.33
CA VAL A 118 -18.18 -5.12 -8.64
C VAL A 118 -17.84 -6.60 -8.82
N PHE A 119 -17.46 -7.29 -7.75
CA PHE A 119 -17.14 -8.71 -7.77
C PHE A 119 -18.38 -9.57 -8.03
N THR A 120 -19.52 -9.27 -7.39
CA THR A 120 -20.78 -10.03 -7.63
C THR A 120 -21.31 -9.80 -9.02
N LEU A 121 -21.24 -8.57 -9.53
CA LEU A 121 -21.67 -8.25 -10.89
C LEU A 121 -20.82 -8.98 -11.96
N LEU A 122 -19.52 -9.10 -11.73
CA LEU A 122 -18.65 -9.88 -12.63
C LEU A 122 -19.00 -11.37 -12.63
N ARG A 123 -19.28 -11.93 -11.45
CA ARG A 123 -19.74 -13.31 -11.29
C ARG A 123 -21.03 -13.55 -12.04
N ASP A 124 -22.01 -12.67 -11.88
CA ASP A 124 -23.35 -12.80 -12.49
C ASP A 124 -23.29 -12.59 -14.01
N ALA A 125 -22.31 -11.82 -14.50
CA ALA A 125 -22.00 -11.71 -15.93
C ALA A 125 -21.28 -12.94 -16.51
N GLY A 126 -20.94 -13.94 -15.68
CA GLY A 126 -20.29 -15.18 -16.13
C GLY A 126 -18.82 -15.02 -16.55
N ILE A 127 -18.20 -13.88 -16.24
CA ILE A 127 -16.84 -13.57 -16.64
C ILE A 127 -15.85 -14.16 -15.62
N GLY A 128 -14.94 -15.04 -16.08
CA GLY A 128 -13.83 -15.55 -15.25
C GLY A 128 -14.13 -16.84 -14.47
N GLY A 129 -15.34 -17.40 -14.54
CA GLY A 129 -15.69 -18.65 -13.87
C GLY A 129 -15.47 -18.59 -12.36
N THR A 130 -14.70 -19.53 -11.79
CA THR A 130 -14.35 -19.57 -10.34
C THR A 130 -13.22 -18.60 -9.95
N TRP A 131 -12.56 -17.93 -10.91
CA TRP A 131 -11.40 -17.07 -10.71
C TRP A 131 -11.70 -15.58 -10.94
N TYR A 132 -12.98 -15.18 -11.00
CA TYR A 132 -13.41 -13.81 -11.30
C TYR A 132 -12.84 -12.78 -10.30
N GLU A 133 -12.72 -13.13 -9.03
CA GLU A 133 -12.18 -12.25 -7.98
C GLU A 133 -10.69 -11.98 -8.22
N LEU A 134 -9.91 -13.02 -8.50
CA LEU A 134 -8.50 -12.89 -8.83
C LEU A 134 -8.29 -12.11 -10.13
N LEU A 135 -9.10 -12.37 -11.16
CA LEU A 135 -9.00 -11.70 -12.45
C LEU A 135 -9.21 -10.19 -12.28
N LEU A 136 -10.25 -9.79 -11.57
CA LEU A 136 -10.50 -8.37 -11.29
C LEU A 136 -9.36 -7.74 -10.47
N ALA A 137 -8.89 -8.42 -9.42
CA ALA A 137 -7.79 -7.93 -8.59
C ALA A 137 -6.50 -7.73 -9.41
N VAL A 138 -6.16 -8.68 -10.30
CA VAL A 138 -5.00 -8.60 -11.19
C VAL A 138 -5.13 -7.46 -12.19
N ILE A 139 -6.31 -7.29 -12.81
CA ILE A 139 -6.54 -6.22 -13.80
C ILE A 139 -6.41 -4.85 -13.15
N VAL A 140 -7.09 -4.61 -12.02
CA VAL A 140 -7.08 -3.30 -11.35
C VAL A 140 -5.69 -2.97 -10.82
N THR A 141 -5.04 -3.92 -10.15
CA THR A 141 -3.67 -3.73 -9.63
C THR A 141 -2.64 -3.60 -10.75
N GLY A 142 -2.76 -4.40 -11.81
CA GLY A 142 -1.91 -4.31 -12.99
C GLY A 142 -2.04 -2.96 -13.68
N LEU A 143 -3.27 -2.46 -13.86
CA LEU A 143 -3.53 -1.12 -14.40
C LEU A 143 -2.91 -0.04 -13.51
N ALA A 144 -3.12 -0.09 -12.18
CA ALA A 144 -2.52 0.85 -11.24
C ALA A 144 -0.99 0.84 -11.31
N ALA A 145 -0.37 -0.35 -11.40
CA ALA A 145 1.08 -0.49 -11.53
C ALA A 145 1.61 0.09 -12.85
N VAL A 146 0.92 -0.15 -13.97
CA VAL A 146 1.28 0.40 -15.28
C VAL A 146 1.14 1.92 -15.27
N LEU A 147 0.03 2.45 -14.74
CA LEU A 147 -0.20 3.89 -14.63
C LEU A 147 0.87 4.55 -13.75
N LEU A 148 1.21 3.97 -12.61
CA LEU A 148 2.29 4.48 -11.77
C LEU A 148 3.63 4.45 -12.50
N ARG A 149 3.95 3.34 -13.17
CA ARG A 149 5.19 3.20 -13.91
C ARG A 149 5.32 4.22 -15.04
N THR A 150 4.26 4.45 -15.81
CA THR A 150 4.23 5.45 -16.88
C THR A 150 4.31 6.87 -16.31
N PHE A 151 3.57 7.16 -15.25
CA PHE A 151 3.63 8.45 -14.53
C PHE A 151 5.05 8.77 -14.07
N LEU A 152 5.76 7.83 -13.45
CA LEU A 152 7.14 8.02 -12.99
C LEU A 152 8.14 8.26 -14.13
N GLY A 153 7.78 7.97 -15.38
CA GLY A 153 8.54 8.29 -16.59
C GLY A 153 8.23 9.65 -17.19
N THR A 154 7.20 10.35 -16.73
CA THR A 154 6.84 11.70 -17.20
C THR A 154 7.75 12.77 -16.59
N HIS A 155 7.69 14.01 -17.11
CA HIS A 155 8.41 15.16 -16.54
C HIS A 155 8.05 15.40 -15.06
N LEU A 156 6.77 15.25 -14.68
CA LEU A 156 6.34 15.35 -13.29
C LEU A 156 6.92 14.23 -12.42
N GLY A 157 6.92 12.99 -12.91
CA GLY A 157 7.51 11.86 -12.21
C GLY A 157 9.03 11.99 -12.05
N LEU A 158 9.73 12.55 -13.02
CA LEU A 158 11.17 12.84 -12.90
C LEU A 158 11.43 13.94 -11.87
N SER A 159 10.64 15.02 -11.88
CA SER A 159 10.72 16.10 -10.89
C SER A 159 10.44 15.59 -9.48
N LEU A 160 9.47 14.69 -9.32
CA LEU A 160 9.12 14.06 -8.05
C LEU A 160 10.28 13.22 -7.49
N ARG A 161 10.95 12.45 -8.36
CA ARG A 161 12.13 11.66 -7.99
C ARG A 161 13.30 12.56 -7.59
N ALA A 162 13.56 13.63 -8.36
CA ALA A 162 14.59 14.61 -8.04
C ALA A 162 14.31 15.31 -6.69
N THR A 163 13.02 15.58 -6.37
CA THR A 163 12.60 16.17 -5.10
C THR A 163 12.88 15.23 -3.92
N GLY A 164 12.65 13.92 -4.08
CA GLY A 164 12.97 12.93 -3.06
C GLY A 164 14.47 12.76 -2.83
N ASP A 165 15.27 12.87 -3.90
CA ASP A 165 16.73 12.78 -3.79
C ASP A 165 17.33 14.04 -3.13
N ASN A 166 16.92 15.25 -3.54
CA ASN A 166 17.38 16.51 -2.96
C ASN A 166 16.43 17.67 -3.29
N PRO A 167 15.56 18.07 -2.35
CA PRO A 167 14.59 19.15 -2.56
C PRO A 167 15.23 20.53 -2.77
N ASP A 168 16.42 20.79 -2.20
CA ASP A 168 17.10 22.08 -2.37
C ASP A 168 17.68 22.22 -3.77
N MET A 169 18.19 21.15 -4.36
CA MET A 169 18.64 21.12 -5.75
C MET A 169 17.48 21.37 -6.71
N VAL A 170 16.31 20.79 -6.44
CA VAL A 170 15.10 21.00 -7.24
C VAL A 170 14.64 22.46 -7.19
N ARG A 171 14.70 23.06 -5.99
CA ARG A 171 14.40 24.50 -5.80
C ARG A 171 15.35 25.40 -6.59
N ALA A 172 16.65 25.08 -6.60
CA ALA A 172 17.65 25.79 -7.41
C ALA A 172 17.42 25.63 -8.92
N SER A 173 16.75 24.56 -9.36
CA SER A 173 16.39 24.29 -10.77
C SER A 173 15.06 24.91 -11.18
N SER A 174 14.54 25.92 -10.45
CA SER A 174 13.28 26.63 -10.70
C SER A 174 12.03 25.74 -10.65
N LEU A 175 12.11 24.55 -10.07
CA LEU A 175 10.97 23.68 -9.81
C LEU A 175 10.47 23.90 -8.38
N ASN A 176 9.16 23.79 -8.18
CA ASN A 176 8.56 23.94 -6.85
C ASN A 176 8.46 22.57 -6.13
N PRO A 177 9.31 22.30 -5.09
CA PRO A 177 9.25 21.05 -4.35
C PRO A 177 7.91 20.82 -3.63
N ALA A 178 7.24 21.91 -3.18
CA ALA A 178 5.94 21.80 -2.53
C ALA A 178 4.88 21.22 -3.48
N PHE A 179 4.88 21.64 -4.74
CA PHE A 179 3.97 21.10 -5.75
C PHE A 179 4.25 19.62 -6.03
N THR A 180 5.53 19.25 -6.20
CA THR A 180 5.91 17.85 -6.48
C THR A 180 5.59 16.92 -5.32
N ILE A 181 5.84 17.34 -4.07
CA ILE A 181 5.44 16.60 -2.86
C ILE A 181 3.93 16.43 -2.82
N SER A 182 3.16 17.51 -3.07
CA SER A 182 1.70 17.45 -3.06
C SER A 182 1.15 16.45 -4.08
N VAL A 183 1.66 16.49 -5.32
CA VAL A 183 1.25 15.54 -6.36
C VAL A 183 1.60 14.11 -5.96
N GLY A 184 2.79 13.89 -5.42
CA GLY A 184 3.21 12.55 -4.99
C GLY A 184 2.39 11.97 -3.85
N LEU A 185 2.11 12.77 -2.81
CA LEU A 185 1.26 12.35 -1.68
C LEU A 185 -0.19 12.13 -2.11
N CYS A 186 -0.74 12.98 -3.00
CA CYS A 186 -2.07 12.77 -3.58
C CYS A 186 -2.15 11.43 -4.32
N LEU A 187 -1.19 11.13 -5.17
CA LEU A 187 -1.18 9.91 -5.95
C LEU A 187 -0.97 8.68 -5.07
N ALA A 188 -0.09 8.75 -4.07
CA ALA A 188 0.13 7.67 -3.11
C ALA A 188 -1.17 7.37 -2.34
N ASN A 189 -1.82 8.40 -1.79
CA ASN A 189 -3.05 8.22 -1.05
C ASN A 189 -4.26 7.85 -1.93
N ALA A 190 -4.29 8.26 -3.21
CA ALA A 190 -5.26 7.74 -4.18
C ALA A 190 -5.12 6.23 -4.39
N MET A 191 -3.89 5.71 -4.49
CA MET A 191 -3.63 4.27 -4.59
C MET A 191 -4.02 3.53 -3.31
N THR A 192 -3.78 4.14 -2.15
CA THR A 192 -4.23 3.58 -0.86
C THR A 192 -5.76 3.53 -0.79
N GLY A 193 -6.45 4.59 -1.22
CA GLY A 193 -7.90 4.62 -1.32
C GLY A 193 -8.44 3.57 -2.29
N LEU A 194 -7.76 3.33 -3.41
CA LEU A 194 -8.08 2.23 -4.35
C LEU A 194 -8.00 0.87 -3.64
N ALA A 195 -6.92 0.60 -2.92
CA ALA A 195 -6.77 -0.65 -2.18
C ALA A 195 -7.89 -0.83 -1.15
N GLY A 196 -8.19 0.22 -0.37
CA GLY A 196 -9.29 0.23 0.60
C GLY A 196 -10.63 -0.08 -0.06
N ALA A 197 -10.92 0.58 -1.19
CA ALA A 197 -12.14 0.35 -1.95
C ALA A 197 -12.29 -1.09 -2.44
N MET A 198 -11.23 -1.64 -3.02
CA MET A 198 -11.24 -3.03 -3.52
C MET A 198 -11.39 -4.03 -2.39
N VAL A 199 -10.67 -3.85 -1.28
CA VAL A 199 -10.77 -4.74 -0.10
C VAL A 199 -12.14 -4.64 0.55
N GLY A 200 -12.71 -3.42 0.70
CA GLY A 200 -14.05 -3.22 1.26
C GLY A 200 -15.15 -3.91 0.45
N GLN A 201 -15.10 -3.83 -0.88
CA GLN A 201 -16.04 -4.54 -1.76
C GLN A 201 -15.82 -6.06 -1.77
N TYR A 202 -14.57 -6.51 -1.71
CA TYR A 202 -14.22 -7.93 -1.66
C TYR A 202 -14.71 -8.59 -0.36
N GLN A 203 -14.40 -7.97 0.79
CA GLN A 203 -14.82 -8.46 2.11
C GLN A 203 -16.29 -8.19 2.41
N LYS A 204 -16.97 -7.34 1.62
CA LYS A 204 -18.36 -6.88 1.83
C LYS A 204 -18.59 -6.24 3.20
N THR A 205 -17.54 -5.73 3.81
CA THR A 205 -17.60 -5.07 5.11
C THR A 205 -16.42 -4.11 5.26
N VAL A 206 -16.63 -3.07 6.05
CA VAL A 206 -15.57 -2.17 6.50
C VAL A 206 -15.71 -1.94 8.01
N ASP A 207 -14.59 -1.98 8.71
CA ASP A 207 -14.47 -1.65 10.12
C ASP A 207 -13.53 -0.45 10.26
N ILE A 208 -13.83 0.46 11.18
CA ILE A 208 -13.07 1.69 11.41
C ILE A 208 -11.60 1.43 11.78
N ASN A 209 -11.31 0.27 12.37
CA ASN A 209 -9.96 -0.13 12.77
C ASN A 209 -9.24 -0.99 11.72
N SER A 210 -9.88 -1.26 10.57
CA SER A 210 -9.30 -2.13 9.53
C SER A 210 -8.02 -1.57 8.90
N GLY A 211 -7.80 -0.26 8.98
CA GLY A 211 -6.60 0.43 8.51
C GLY A 211 -5.41 0.36 9.46
N THR A 212 -5.62 -0.02 10.72
CA THR A 212 -4.54 0.02 11.72
C THR A 212 -3.39 -0.92 11.36
N GLY A 213 -2.22 -0.34 11.08
CA GLY A 213 -1.01 -1.07 10.72
C GLY A 213 -0.85 -1.39 9.23
N ILE A 214 -1.69 -0.84 8.36
CA ILE A 214 -1.59 -1.00 6.90
C ILE A 214 -0.26 -0.44 6.37
N VAL A 215 0.22 0.70 6.90
CA VAL A 215 1.55 1.25 6.60
C VAL A 215 2.64 0.21 6.85
N VAL A 216 2.58 -0.45 8.01
CA VAL A 216 3.58 -1.45 8.41
C VAL A 216 3.56 -2.65 7.47
N ILE A 217 2.36 -3.14 7.12
CA ILE A 217 2.18 -4.25 6.16
C ILE A 217 2.72 -3.85 4.78
N GLY A 218 2.37 -2.67 4.30
CA GLY A 218 2.80 -2.21 2.97
C GLY A 218 4.31 -1.99 2.88
N LEU A 219 4.95 -1.45 3.93
CA LEU A 219 6.41 -1.35 4.01
C LEU A 219 7.08 -2.73 4.03
N ALA A 220 6.51 -3.69 4.77
CA ALA A 220 7.01 -5.07 4.76
C ALA A 220 6.93 -5.68 3.36
N CYS A 221 5.80 -5.53 2.67
CA CYS A 221 5.64 -5.98 1.29
C CYS A 221 6.71 -5.36 0.38
N LEU A 222 6.92 -4.04 0.48
CA LEU A 222 7.92 -3.34 -0.30
C LEU A 222 9.35 -3.88 -0.03
N ILE A 223 9.73 -4.02 1.23
CA ILE A 223 11.08 -4.47 1.64
C ILE A 223 11.31 -5.93 1.23
N ILE A 224 10.32 -6.81 1.40
CA ILE A 224 10.40 -8.21 0.96
C ILE A 224 10.62 -8.27 -0.55
N GLY A 225 9.83 -7.53 -1.30
CA GLY A 225 9.95 -7.48 -2.76
C GLY A 225 11.28 -6.91 -3.24
N GLU A 226 11.75 -5.82 -2.62
CA GLU A 226 13.08 -5.24 -2.92
C GLU A 226 14.24 -6.20 -2.59
N THR A 227 14.09 -7.02 -1.56
CA THR A 227 15.09 -8.03 -1.19
C THR A 227 15.19 -9.11 -2.26
N VAL A 228 14.07 -9.50 -2.88
CA VAL A 228 14.00 -10.54 -3.90
C VAL A 228 14.42 -10.02 -5.29
N LEU A 229 13.89 -8.87 -5.72
CA LEU A 229 14.08 -8.35 -7.09
C LEU A 229 15.20 -7.30 -7.20
N GLY A 230 15.67 -6.79 -6.06
CA GLY A 230 16.68 -5.74 -6.01
C GLY A 230 16.14 -4.35 -6.34
N ARG A 231 17.02 -3.31 -6.19
CA ARG A 231 16.66 -1.88 -6.23
C ARG A 231 17.17 -1.13 -7.47
N ARG A 232 17.55 -1.83 -8.54
CA ARG A 232 18.33 -1.22 -9.63
C ARG A 232 17.54 -0.37 -10.63
N SER A 233 16.19 -0.46 -10.68
CA SER A 233 15.35 0.19 -11.68
C SER A 233 13.97 0.49 -11.15
N MET A 234 13.31 1.58 -11.61
CA MET A 234 11.94 1.92 -11.27
C MET A 234 10.94 0.81 -11.59
N THR A 235 11.11 0.17 -12.75
CA THR A 235 10.26 -0.98 -13.11
C THR A 235 10.42 -2.13 -12.13
N ARG A 236 11.66 -2.40 -11.67
CA ARG A 236 11.88 -3.41 -10.64
C ARG A 236 11.29 -3.01 -9.30
N GLY A 237 11.30 -1.72 -8.93
CA GLY A 237 10.67 -1.23 -7.72
C GLY A 237 9.14 -1.44 -7.72
N VAL A 238 8.46 -1.13 -8.82
CA VAL A 238 7.03 -1.38 -9.00
C VAL A 238 6.73 -2.90 -8.94
N LEU A 239 7.52 -3.72 -9.65
CA LEU A 239 7.38 -5.18 -9.59
C LEU A 239 7.71 -5.74 -8.21
N ALA A 240 8.68 -5.15 -7.51
CA ALA A 240 9.02 -5.54 -6.14
C ALA A 240 7.82 -5.32 -5.19
N ALA A 241 7.13 -4.18 -5.29
CA ALA A 241 5.93 -3.93 -4.49
C ALA A 241 4.84 -4.99 -4.73
N LEU A 242 4.61 -5.38 -6.00
CA LEU A 242 3.64 -6.42 -6.36
C LEU A 242 4.05 -7.80 -5.83
N VAL A 243 5.27 -8.22 -6.14
CA VAL A 243 5.78 -9.54 -5.73
C VAL A 243 5.89 -9.65 -4.20
N GLY A 244 6.32 -8.57 -3.55
CA GLY A 244 6.40 -8.52 -2.09
C GLY A 244 5.04 -8.66 -1.42
N SER A 245 3.99 -8.02 -1.96
CA SER A 245 2.62 -8.16 -1.47
C SER A 245 2.13 -9.61 -1.60
N LEU A 246 2.40 -10.27 -2.72
CA LEU A 246 2.05 -11.67 -2.93
C LEU A 246 2.78 -12.60 -1.94
N ILE A 247 4.10 -12.43 -1.79
CA ILE A 247 4.91 -13.23 -0.86
C ILE A 247 4.40 -13.05 0.58
N TYR A 248 4.19 -11.79 1.00
CA TYR A 248 3.70 -11.49 2.35
C TYR A 248 2.36 -12.18 2.63
N ARG A 249 1.39 -12.07 1.70
CA ARG A 249 0.08 -12.68 1.85
C ARG A 249 0.12 -14.20 1.80
N PHE A 250 1.03 -14.76 1.01
CA PHE A 250 1.23 -16.20 0.99
C PHE A 250 1.77 -16.72 2.33
N ILE A 251 2.78 -16.05 2.91
CA ILE A 251 3.30 -16.37 4.25
C ILE A 251 2.19 -16.29 5.29
N TYR A 252 1.40 -15.20 5.27
CA TYR A 252 0.28 -15.01 6.19
C TYR A 252 -0.77 -16.13 6.06
N ALA A 253 -1.14 -16.51 4.83
CA ALA A 253 -2.12 -17.55 4.56
C ALA A 253 -1.64 -18.93 5.05
N VAL A 254 -0.36 -19.27 4.84
CA VAL A 254 0.22 -20.53 5.32
C VAL A 254 0.16 -20.60 6.85
N VAL A 255 0.57 -19.53 7.53
CA VAL A 255 0.56 -19.50 9.01
C VAL A 255 -0.87 -19.57 9.56
N PHE A 256 -1.80 -18.86 8.95
CA PHE A 256 -3.22 -18.92 9.32
C PHE A 256 -3.80 -20.31 9.16
N TYR A 257 -3.47 -21.00 8.07
CA TYR A 257 -3.98 -22.34 7.78
C TYR A 257 -3.44 -23.42 8.72
N THR A 258 -2.17 -23.31 9.11
CA THR A 258 -1.55 -24.29 10.02
C THR A 258 -2.16 -24.28 11.43
N LYS A 259 -2.97 -23.26 11.74
CA LYS A 259 -3.61 -23.04 13.07
C LYS A 259 -2.60 -23.09 14.25
N ILE A 260 -1.33 -22.89 13.97
CA ILE A 260 -0.27 -22.88 14.99
C ILE A 260 -0.42 -21.67 15.90
N VAL A 261 -0.97 -20.57 15.36
CA VAL A 261 -1.12 -19.29 16.06
C VAL A 261 -2.61 -18.99 16.26
N PRO A 262 -3.07 -18.71 17.49
CA PRO A 262 -4.43 -18.23 17.74
C PRO A 262 -4.74 -16.93 16.97
N VAL A 263 -5.99 -16.71 16.61
CA VAL A 263 -6.43 -15.54 15.82
C VAL A 263 -6.08 -14.23 16.52
N GLU A 264 -6.11 -14.21 17.84
CA GLU A 264 -5.75 -13.07 18.69
C GLU A 264 -4.28 -12.64 18.54
N CYS A 265 -3.40 -13.59 18.22
CA CYS A 265 -1.97 -13.37 18.06
C CYS A 265 -1.56 -12.99 16.62
N LEU A 266 -2.50 -12.86 15.68
CA LEU A 266 -2.18 -12.52 14.28
C LEU A 266 -1.48 -11.15 14.13
N LYS A 267 -1.81 -10.16 14.97
CA LYS A 267 -1.12 -8.86 14.99
C LYS A 267 0.34 -9.00 15.43
N LEU A 268 0.61 -9.83 16.44
CA LEU A 268 1.97 -10.13 16.88
C LEU A 268 2.77 -10.85 15.80
N LEU A 269 2.14 -11.83 15.13
CA LEU A 269 2.75 -12.54 14.01
C LEU A 269 3.12 -11.56 12.88
N THR A 270 2.19 -10.67 12.51
CA THR A 270 2.44 -9.62 11.52
C THR A 270 3.65 -8.79 11.90
N ALA A 271 3.74 -8.34 13.17
CA ALA A 271 4.87 -7.55 13.66
C ALA A 271 6.21 -8.34 13.57
N ILE A 272 6.21 -9.63 13.87
CA ILE A 272 7.40 -10.49 13.75
C ILE A 272 7.83 -10.63 12.28
N ILE A 273 6.90 -10.93 11.37
CA ILE A 273 7.19 -11.04 9.94
C ILE A 273 7.78 -9.74 9.41
N VAL A 274 7.21 -8.60 9.78
CA VAL A 274 7.69 -7.27 9.39
C VAL A 274 9.09 -7.00 9.96
N ALA A 275 9.31 -7.29 11.24
CA ALA A 275 10.62 -7.13 11.88
C ALA A 275 11.70 -7.96 11.19
N LEU A 276 11.40 -9.22 10.85
CA LEU A 276 12.30 -10.10 10.11
C LEU A 276 12.55 -9.58 8.68
N ALA A 277 11.51 -9.08 8.00
CA ALA A 277 11.65 -8.49 6.67
C ALA A 277 12.57 -7.27 6.67
N ILE A 278 12.41 -6.38 7.65
CA ILE A 278 13.26 -5.18 7.82
C ILE A 278 14.68 -5.57 8.21
N ALA A 279 14.87 -6.57 9.07
CA ALA A 279 16.18 -7.05 9.51
C ALA A 279 16.93 -7.81 8.41
N ALA A 280 16.25 -8.47 7.49
CA ALA A 280 16.87 -9.33 6.47
C ALA A 280 17.99 -8.65 5.66
N PRO A 281 17.85 -7.42 5.11
CA PRO A 281 18.91 -6.74 4.40
C PRO A 281 20.13 -6.43 5.29
N SER A 282 19.90 -6.07 6.56
CA SER A 282 20.96 -5.79 7.53
C SER A 282 21.72 -7.06 7.92
N ILE A 283 21.01 -8.15 8.14
CA ILE A 283 21.60 -9.47 8.42
C ILE A 283 22.43 -9.95 7.24
N GLN A 284 21.96 -9.79 6.01
CA GLN A 284 22.71 -10.15 4.81
C GLN A 284 24.01 -9.35 4.66
N ARG A 285 23.98 -8.03 4.92
CA ARG A 285 25.18 -7.17 4.91
C ARG A 285 26.16 -7.59 5.99
N TRP A 286 25.68 -7.85 7.20
CA TRP A 286 26.52 -8.30 8.30
C TRP A 286 27.18 -9.66 8.01
N ALA A 287 26.41 -10.63 7.49
CA ALA A 287 26.93 -11.93 7.10
C ALA A 287 27.97 -11.82 5.97
N ALA A 288 27.71 -10.97 4.96
CA ALA A 288 28.67 -10.71 3.89
C ALA A 288 29.97 -10.05 4.41
N PHE A 289 29.86 -9.13 5.37
CA PHE A 289 31.00 -8.51 6.04
C PHE A 289 31.83 -9.54 6.82
N GLN A 290 31.18 -10.41 7.60
CA GLN A 290 31.86 -11.47 8.35
C GLN A 290 32.56 -12.47 7.43
N ARG A 291 31.94 -12.85 6.30
CA ARG A 291 32.58 -13.72 5.29
C ARG A 291 33.82 -13.08 4.68
N ARG A 292 33.77 -11.76 4.37
CA ARG A 292 34.95 -11.01 3.86
C ARG A 292 36.05 -10.93 4.90
N LYS A 293 35.72 -10.71 6.17
CA LYS A 293 36.67 -10.67 7.29
C LYS A 293 37.35 -12.05 7.53
N ALA A 294 36.58 -13.13 7.44
CA ALA A 294 37.11 -14.49 7.55
C ALA A 294 38.04 -14.80 6.37
N ALA A 295 37.68 -14.46 5.15
CA ALA A 295 38.51 -14.64 3.96
C ALA A 295 39.83 -13.83 4.00
N ALA A 296 39.79 -12.61 4.57
CA ALA A 296 40.99 -11.81 4.75
C ALA A 296 41.94 -12.36 5.81
N LYS A 297 41.41 -12.93 6.91
CA LYS A 297 42.22 -13.63 7.93
C LYS A 297 42.89 -14.91 7.40
N GLY A 298 42.22 -15.64 6.49
CA GLY A 298 42.81 -16.84 5.88
C GLY A 298 43.90 -16.55 4.84
N LYS A 299 43.99 -15.34 4.28
CA LYS A 299 45.04 -14.91 3.33
C LYS A 299 46.24 -14.25 3.98
N GLY A 300 46.20 -13.90 5.25
CA GLY A 300 47.29 -13.27 5.99
C GLY A 300 48.08 -14.25 6.90
N GLY A 301 47.85 -15.54 6.77
CA GLY A 301 48.46 -16.60 7.57
C GLY A 301 49.37 -17.55 6.78
N ASN A 302 49.83 -17.13 5.58
CA ASN A 302 50.90 -17.84 4.84
C ASN A 302 52.07 -16.91 4.62
#